data_73f0c0582513e9000e993fffd6187dfb
#
_entry.id   73f0c0582513e9000e993fffd6187dfb
#
_cell.length_a   1.000
_cell.length_b   1.000
_cell.length_c   1.000
_cell.angle_alpha   90.00
_cell.angle_beta   90.00
_cell.angle_gamma   90.00
#
_symmetry.space_group_name_H-M   'P 1'
#
loop_
_entity.id
_entity.type
_entity.pdbx_description
1 polymer ?
#
loop_
_entity_poly.entity_id
_entity_poly.type
_entity_poly.pdbx_seq_one_letter_code
_entity_poly.pdbx_strand_id
1 'polypeptide(L)'
;ADKNLELARQVTQGRARPGDDAFAVGADPEVDIVVELIGGCGVAKDLVLKAIENGKHVVTANKALLAKHGNEIFAAAQQKGVMVAFEAAVAGGIPIIKALREGLTANRIQWIAGIINGTTNFILSEMRDKGLPFAEVLKEAQRLGYAEADPTFDIEGIDAAHKLTI
;
A
#
# COMPACT_ATOMS: atom_id res chain seq x y z
N ALA A 1 -3.02 -3.57 16.73
CA ALA A 1 -1.87 -4.25 17.34
C ALA A 1 -0.58 -3.57 16.89
N ASP A 2 0.40 -3.50 17.76
CA ASP A 2 1.72 -2.93 17.47
C ASP A 2 2.76 -3.64 18.36
N LYS A 3 3.96 -3.90 17.82
CA LYS A 3 5.06 -4.51 18.59
C LYS A 3 5.55 -3.60 19.71
N ASN A 4 5.42 -2.29 19.57
CA ASN A 4 5.71 -1.31 20.60
C ASN A 4 4.44 -0.96 21.39
N LEU A 5 4.10 -1.80 22.36
CA LEU A 5 2.92 -1.60 23.22
C LEU A 5 2.93 -0.30 24.01
N GLU A 6 4.08 0.18 24.41
CA GLU A 6 4.20 1.43 25.15
C GLU A 6 3.79 2.62 24.27
N LEU A 7 4.35 2.71 23.07
CA LEU A 7 3.95 3.70 22.08
C LEU A 7 2.47 3.57 21.70
N ALA A 8 1.97 2.36 21.52
CA ALA A 8 0.57 2.10 21.20
C ALA A 8 -0.35 2.64 22.31
N ARG A 9 -0.02 2.44 23.58
CA ARG A 9 -0.77 2.98 24.73
C ARG A 9 -0.74 4.51 24.76
N GLN A 10 0.42 5.12 24.51
CA GLN A 10 0.55 6.57 24.47
C GLN A 10 -0.30 7.18 23.35
N VAL A 11 -0.24 6.61 22.15
CA VAL A 11 -0.98 7.12 20.97
C VAL A 11 -2.48 6.94 21.15
N THR A 12 -2.92 5.79 21.66
CA THR A 12 -4.35 5.50 21.81
C THR A 12 -5.02 6.27 22.94
N GLN A 13 -4.27 6.68 23.96
CA GLN A 13 -4.79 7.47 25.09
C GLN A 13 -6.07 6.85 25.70
N GLY A 14 -6.14 5.53 25.79
CA GLY A 14 -7.30 4.81 26.30
C GLY A 14 -8.50 4.70 25.35
N ARG A 15 -8.42 5.26 24.14
CA ARG A 15 -9.49 5.19 23.12
C ARG A 15 -9.57 3.86 22.37
N ALA A 16 -8.55 3.00 22.55
CA ALA A 16 -8.51 1.66 21.96
C ALA A 16 -7.83 0.68 22.94
N ARG A 17 -8.01 -0.61 22.68
CA ARG A 17 -7.30 -1.70 23.39
C ARG A 17 -6.00 -2.01 22.64
N PRO A 18 -4.82 -1.57 23.10
CA PRO A 18 -3.55 -1.93 22.48
C PRO A 18 -3.20 -3.38 22.76
N GLY A 19 -2.67 -4.06 21.74
CA GLY A 19 -2.16 -5.43 21.81
C GLY A 19 -0.92 -5.57 20.92
N ASP A 20 -0.15 -6.64 21.08
CA ASP A 20 1.05 -6.97 20.29
C ASP A 20 0.81 -8.14 19.32
N ASP A 21 -0.29 -8.83 19.45
CA ASP A 21 -0.69 -9.92 18.55
C ASP A 21 -1.71 -9.46 17.50
N ALA A 22 -1.24 -9.29 16.28
CA ALA A 22 -2.09 -8.90 15.15
C ALA A 22 -3.04 -10.05 14.74
N PHE A 23 -2.65 -11.30 14.91
CA PHE A 23 -3.51 -12.43 14.58
C PHE A 23 -4.66 -12.60 15.58
N ALA A 24 -4.44 -12.26 16.84
CA ALA A 24 -5.53 -12.20 17.83
C ALA A 24 -6.59 -11.17 17.42
N VAL A 25 -6.19 -10.00 16.88
CA VAL A 25 -7.15 -9.02 16.33
C VAL A 25 -7.94 -9.58 15.16
N GLY A 26 -7.27 -10.28 14.23
CA GLY A 26 -7.93 -10.93 13.08
C GLY A 26 -8.87 -12.08 13.46
N ALA A 27 -8.72 -12.64 14.66
CA ALA A 27 -9.55 -13.73 15.18
C ALA A 27 -10.66 -13.25 16.13
N ASP A 28 -10.58 -12.03 16.66
CA ASP A 28 -11.53 -11.48 17.63
C ASP A 28 -12.95 -11.38 17.05
N PRO A 29 -13.95 -12.04 17.61
CA PRO A 29 -15.34 -12.00 17.10
C PRO A 29 -16.00 -10.62 17.20
N GLU A 30 -15.47 -9.71 18.04
CA GLU A 30 -15.95 -8.33 18.15
C GLU A 30 -15.39 -7.40 17.06
N VAL A 31 -14.45 -7.88 16.23
CA VAL A 31 -13.86 -7.11 15.14
C VAL A 31 -14.53 -7.47 13.83
N ASP A 32 -15.10 -6.51 13.13
CA ASP A 32 -15.72 -6.67 11.81
C ASP A 32 -14.75 -6.33 10.68
N ILE A 33 -13.86 -5.37 10.91
CA ILE A 33 -12.94 -4.82 9.89
C ILE A 33 -11.52 -4.83 10.43
N VAL A 34 -10.61 -5.44 9.68
CA VAL A 34 -9.16 -5.41 9.95
C VAL A 34 -8.48 -4.40 9.03
N VAL A 35 -7.73 -3.46 9.61
CA VAL A 35 -6.91 -2.50 8.85
C VAL A 35 -5.46 -2.94 8.91
N GLU A 36 -4.88 -3.32 7.77
CA GLU A 36 -3.49 -3.78 7.64
C GLU A 36 -2.61 -2.64 7.14
N LEU A 37 -1.64 -2.25 7.96
CA LEU A 37 -0.66 -1.20 7.68
C LEU A 37 0.77 -1.65 8.01
N ILE A 38 1.01 -2.98 8.02
CA ILE A 38 2.31 -3.56 8.39
C ILE A 38 3.34 -3.35 7.28
N GLY A 39 2.90 -3.53 6.04
CA GLY A 39 3.79 -3.55 4.88
C GLY A 39 4.49 -4.91 4.66
N GLY A 40 5.17 -5.04 3.51
CA GLY A 40 5.78 -6.31 3.10
C GLY A 40 4.77 -7.37 2.70
N CYS A 41 5.24 -8.60 2.42
CA CYS A 41 4.38 -9.67 1.89
C CYS A 41 4.25 -10.89 2.81
N GLY A 42 5.10 -11.03 3.85
CA GLY A 42 5.11 -12.19 4.75
C GLY A 42 3.93 -12.17 5.72
N VAL A 43 4.17 -11.70 6.93
CA VAL A 43 3.16 -11.63 8.00
C VAL A 43 1.89 -10.90 7.58
N ALA A 44 2.01 -9.85 6.76
CA ALA A 44 0.87 -9.10 6.25
C ALA A 44 -0.07 -9.97 5.41
N LYS A 45 0.48 -10.84 4.54
CA LYS A 45 -0.31 -11.80 3.75
C LYS A 45 -1.08 -12.76 4.65
N ASP A 46 -0.36 -13.40 5.57
CA ASP A 46 -0.96 -14.41 6.46
C ASP A 46 -2.06 -13.79 7.32
N LEU A 47 -1.84 -12.57 7.84
CA LEU A 47 -2.83 -11.83 8.61
C LEU A 47 -4.08 -11.51 7.78
N VAL A 48 -3.91 -11.01 6.56
CA VAL A 48 -5.03 -10.66 5.67
C VAL A 48 -5.85 -11.89 5.32
N LEU A 49 -5.20 -13.00 4.94
CA LEU A 49 -5.90 -14.24 4.62
C LEU A 49 -6.60 -14.82 5.86
N LYS A 50 -5.98 -14.73 7.06
CA LYS A 50 -6.60 -15.17 8.31
C LYS A 50 -7.81 -14.32 8.69
N ALA A 51 -7.73 -13.00 8.52
CA ALA A 51 -8.89 -12.13 8.73
C ALA A 51 -10.05 -12.49 7.79
N ILE A 52 -9.77 -12.70 6.51
CA ILE A 52 -10.76 -13.13 5.51
C ILE A 52 -11.38 -14.48 5.89
N GLU A 53 -10.55 -15.46 6.28
CA GLU A 53 -11.02 -16.77 6.75
C GLU A 53 -12.02 -16.66 7.90
N ASN A 54 -11.77 -15.72 8.82
CA ASN A 54 -12.64 -15.41 9.94
C ASN A 54 -13.83 -14.50 9.60
N GLY A 55 -14.10 -14.26 8.31
CA GLY A 55 -15.24 -13.46 7.84
C GLY A 55 -15.09 -11.94 8.07
N LYS A 56 -13.86 -11.43 8.24
CA LYS A 56 -13.61 -10.01 8.45
C LYS A 56 -13.43 -9.28 7.12
N HIS A 57 -13.96 -8.07 7.02
CA HIS A 57 -13.57 -7.15 5.97
C HIS A 57 -12.13 -6.67 6.19
N VAL A 58 -11.43 -6.37 5.11
CA VAL A 58 -10.03 -5.90 5.18
C VAL A 58 -9.87 -4.55 4.49
N VAL A 59 -9.10 -3.67 5.11
CA VAL A 59 -8.61 -2.44 4.49
C VAL A 59 -7.08 -2.49 4.52
N THR A 60 -6.42 -2.34 3.38
CA THR A 60 -4.96 -2.37 3.31
C THR A 60 -4.39 -1.22 2.48
N ALA A 61 -3.27 -0.67 2.91
CA ALA A 61 -2.44 0.26 2.14
C ALA A 61 -1.21 -0.44 1.52
N ASN A 62 -1.14 -1.77 1.61
CA ASN A 62 0.04 -2.54 1.25
C ASN A 62 0.09 -2.87 -0.24
N LYS A 63 0.61 -1.92 -1.01
CA LYS A 63 0.79 -2.03 -2.45
C LYS A 63 1.56 -3.28 -2.87
N ALA A 64 2.69 -3.58 -2.19
CA ALA A 64 3.52 -4.73 -2.54
C ALA A 64 2.79 -6.07 -2.33
N LEU A 65 1.99 -6.17 -1.28
CA LEU A 65 1.15 -7.32 -1.01
C LEU A 65 0.14 -7.55 -2.13
N LEU A 66 -0.58 -6.51 -2.51
CA LEU A 66 -1.62 -6.62 -3.55
C LEU A 66 -1.03 -6.86 -4.94
N ALA A 67 0.09 -6.22 -5.29
CA ALA A 67 0.75 -6.45 -6.57
C ALA A 67 1.23 -7.90 -6.75
N LYS A 68 1.65 -8.56 -5.66
CA LYS A 68 2.18 -9.94 -5.70
C LYS A 68 1.15 -11.01 -5.40
N HIS A 69 0.19 -10.73 -4.53
CA HIS A 69 -0.75 -11.70 -3.99
C HIS A 69 -2.21 -11.27 -4.09
N GLY A 70 -2.51 -10.19 -4.83
CA GLY A 70 -3.87 -9.64 -4.95
C GLY A 70 -4.88 -10.65 -5.46
N ASN A 71 -4.54 -11.42 -6.49
CA ASN A 71 -5.43 -12.43 -7.05
C ASN A 71 -5.86 -13.48 -6.00
N GLU A 72 -4.93 -13.95 -5.18
CA GLU A 72 -5.20 -14.92 -4.10
C GLU A 72 -6.10 -14.29 -3.03
N ILE A 73 -5.78 -13.07 -2.61
CA ILE A 73 -6.52 -12.33 -1.58
C ILE A 73 -7.94 -12.02 -2.04
N PHE A 74 -8.12 -11.53 -3.25
CA PHE A 74 -9.44 -11.21 -3.79
C PHE A 74 -10.30 -12.45 -4.03
N ALA A 75 -9.70 -13.56 -4.47
CA ALA A 75 -10.40 -14.83 -4.61
C ALA A 75 -10.89 -15.36 -3.25
N ALA A 76 -10.04 -15.31 -2.22
CA ALA A 76 -10.42 -15.71 -0.86
C ALA A 76 -11.54 -14.82 -0.31
N ALA A 77 -11.46 -13.49 -0.51
CA ALA A 77 -12.47 -12.54 -0.07
C ALA A 77 -13.82 -12.79 -0.77
N GLN A 78 -13.80 -13.04 -2.07
CA GLN A 78 -15.02 -13.38 -2.83
C GLN A 78 -15.66 -14.66 -2.33
N GLN A 79 -14.90 -15.71 -2.06
CA GLN A 79 -15.41 -16.98 -1.52
C GLN A 79 -16.05 -16.83 -0.16
N LYS A 80 -15.54 -15.93 0.67
CA LYS A 80 -16.05 -15.64 2.02
C LYS A 80 -17.13 -14.57 2.05
N GLY A 81 -17.39 -13.89 0.94
CA GLY A 81 -18.38 -12.79 0.86
C GLY A 81 -17.96 -11.54 1.64
N VAL A 82 -16.65 -11.32 1.82
CA VAL A 82 -16.10 -10.15 2.50
C VAL A 82 -15.42 -9.19 1.52
N MET A 83 -15.26 -7.95 1.94
CA MET A 83 -14.66 -6.89 1.12
C MET A 83 -13.17 -6.70 1.46
N VAL A 84 -12.35 -6.47 0.44
CA VAL A 84 -10.99 -5.93 0.58
C VAL A 84 -10.96 -4.55 -0.08
N ALA A 85 -10.75 -3.52 0.73
CA ALA A 85 -10.60 -2.13 0.30
C ALA A 85 -9.13 -1.71 0.34
N PHE A 86 -8.66 -1.00 -0.69
CA PHE A 86 -7.23 -0.73 -0.87
C PHE A 86 -6.93 0.63 -1.52
N GLU A 87 -7.80 1.62 -1.34
CA GLU A 87 -7.63 2.95 -1.92
C GLU A 87 -6.26 3.55 -1.57
N ALA A 88 -5.83 3.42 -0.30
CA ALA A 88 -4.56 3.96 0.18
C ALA A 88 -3.31 3.21 -0.35
N ALA A 89 -3.47 2.10 -1.05
CA ALA A 89 -2.35 1.37 -1.66
C ALA A 89 -1.78 2.09 -2.89
N VAL A 90 -2.58 2.94 -3.56
CA VAL A 90 -2.19 3.67 -4.77
C VAL A 90 -2.55 5.15 -4.63
N ALA A 91 -1.60 6.03 -4.99
CA ALA A 91 -1.80 7.48 -5.07
C ALA A 91 -2.24 8.17 -3.75
N GLY A 92 -2.00 7.55 -2.60
CA GLY A 92 -2.26 8.14 -1.29
C GLY A 92 -3.72 8.54 -1.08
N GLY A 93 -3.99 9.83 -0.90
CA GLY A 93 -5.35 10.35 -0.69
C GLY A 93 -6.17 10.59 -1.95
N ILE A 94 -5.64 10.30 -3.14
CA ILE A 94 -6.35 10.46 -4.42
C ILE A 94 -7.23 9.23 -4.66
N PRO A 95 -8.57 9.37 -4.80
CA PRO A 95 -9.49 8.23 -4.89
C PRO A 95 -9.50 7.61 -6.30
N ILE A 96 -8.35 7.16 -6.78
CA ILE A 96 -8.20 6.64 -8.15
C ILE A 96 -8.81 5.25 -8.32
N ILE A 97 -8.68 4.38 -7.32
CA ILE A 97 -9.27 3.03 -7.36
C ILE A 97 -10.79 3.14 -7.41
N LYS A 98 -11.37 4.00 -6.56
CA LYS A 98 -12.81 4.26 -6.57
C LYS A 98 -13.28 4.86 -7.89
N ALA A 99 -12.52 5.81 -8.45
CA ALA A 99 -12.84 6.39 -9.75
C ALA A 99 -12.88 5.34 -10.86
N LEU A 100 -11.90 4.43 -10.92
CA LEU A 100 -11.84 3.37 -11.92
C LEU A 100 -12.94 2.30 -11.72
N ARG A 101 -13.14 1.85 -10.49
CA ARG A 101 -14.06 0.74 -10.19
C ARG A 101 -15.53 1.14 -10.13
N GLU A 102 -15.84 2.35 -9.68
CA GLU A 102 -17.22 2.82 -9.50
C GLU A 102 -17.58 3.88 -10.54
N GLY A 103 -16.79 4.95 -10.64
CA GLY A 103 -17.10 6.08 -11.54
C GLY A 103 -17.02 5.73 -13.01
N LEU A 104 -16.10 4.85 -13.41
CA LEU A 104 -15.84 4.46 -14.78
C LEU A 104 -16.25 3.02 -15.12
N THR A 105 -17.05 2.37 -14.27
CA THR A 105 -17.46 0.96 -14.42
C THR A 105 -18.06 0.63 -15.78
N ALA A 106 -18.80 1.53 -16.40
CA ALA A 106 -19.41 1.33 -17.72
C ALA A 106 -18.42 1.53 -18.88
N ASN A 107 -17.17 1.91 -18.61
CA ASN A 107 -16.18 2.25 -19.61
C ASN A 107 -15.17 1.13 -19.79
N ARG A 108 -14.60 1.03 -20.99
CA ARG A 108 -13.45 0.17 -21.28
C ARG A 108 -12.19 1.01 -21.28
N ILE A 109 -11.41 0.92 -20.22
CA ILE A 109 -10.12 1.62 -20.11
C ILE A 109 -9.16 1.03 -21.16
N GLN A 110 -8.59 1.90 -22.00
CA GLN A 110 -7.64 1.50 -23.06
C GLN A 110 -6.19 1.59 -22.57
N TRP A 111 -5.89 2.62 -21.81
CA TRP A 111 -4.56 2.88 -21.25
C TRP A 111 -4.66 3.83 -20.06
N ILE A 112 -3.62 3.81 -19.21
CA ILE A 112 -3.44 4.71 -18.08
C ILE A 112 -2.08 5.39 -18.22
N ALA A 113 -2.03 6.71 -18.05
CA ALA A 113 -0.79 7.46 -18.01
C ALA A 113 -0.83 8.49 -16.89
N GLY A 114 0.34 8.74 -16.27
CA GLY A 114 0.45 9.72 -15.20
C GLY A 114 1.86 9.81 -14.64
N ILE A 115 2.07 10.72 -13.70
CA ILE A 115 3.27 10.80 -12.87
C ILE A 115 3.03 9.86 -11.68
N ILE A 116 3.56 8.64 -11.78
CA ILE A 116 3.22 7.55 -10.87
C ILE A 116 4.22 7.43 -9.71
N ASN A 117 5.47 7.90 -9.90
CA ASN A 117 6.53 7.86 -8.90
C ASN A 117 7.14 9.25 -8.69
N GLY A 118 7.15 9.75 -7.44
CA GLY A 118 7.66 11.08 -7.10
C GLY A 118 9.17 11.22 -7.25
N THR A 119 9.92 10.20 -6.83
CA THR A 119 11.40 10.20 -6.89
C THR A 119 11.90 10.30 -8.33
N THR A 120 11.38 9.45 -9.22
CA THR A 120 11.75 9.47 -10.63
C THR A 120 11.27 10.75 -11.33
N ASN A 121 10.10 11.28 -10.96
CA ASN A 121 9.65 12.58 -11.47
C ASN A 121 10.62 13.70 -11.07
N PHE A 122 11.06 13.76 -9.83
CA PHE A 122 12.08 14.72 -9.39
C PHE A 122 13.36 14.58 -10.22
N ILE A 123 13.90 13.36 -10.33
CA ILE A 123 15.14 13.10 -11.08
C ILE A 123 15.01 13.55 -12.52
N LEU A 124 13.97 13.15 -13.22
CA LEU A 124 13.79 13.49 -14.64
C LEU A 124 13.58 14.99 -14.85
N SER A 125 12.87 15.66 -13.95
CA SER A 125 12.66 17.12 -14.01
C SER A 125 13.97 17.88 -13.82
N GLU A 126 14.77 17.52 -12.82
CA GLU A 126 16.06 18.15 -12.56
C GLU A 126 17.08 17.91 -13.71
N MET A 127 17.08 16.70 -14.26
CA MET A 127 17.90 16.40 -15.45
C MET A 127 17.52 17.28 -16.64
N ARG A 128 16.20 17.42 -16.90
CA ARG A 128 15.69 18.25 -17.99
C ARG A 128 15.96 19.74 -17.76
N ASP A 129 15.66 20.27 -16.59
CA ASP A 129 15.65 21.70 -16.32
C ASP A 129 17.06 22.26 -16.09
N LYS A 130 17.95 21.44 -15.52
CA LYS A 130 19.34 21.84 -15.21
C LYS A 130 20.39 21.22 -16.12
N GLY A 131 20.03 20.27 -16.98
CA GLY A 131 20.98 19.58 -17.87
C GLY A 131 21.96 18.69 -17.13
N LEU A 132 21.64 18.27 -15.90
CA LEU A 132 22.54 17.47 -15.06
C LEU A 132 22.45 15.98 -15.41
N PRO A 133 23.55 15.22 -15.26
CA PRO A 133 23.55 13.79 -15.49
C PRO A 133 22.80 13.06 -14.34
N PHE A 134 22.21 11.90 -14.67
CA PHE A 134 21.43 11.08 -13.74
C PHE A 134 22.12 10.83 -12.39
N ALA A 135 23.43 10.48 -12.42
CA ALA A 135 24.17 10.15 -11.20
C ALA A 135 24.29 11.33 -10.21
N GLU A 136 24.36 12.56 -10.71
CA GLU A 136 24.42 13.76 -9.87
C GLU A 136 23.04 14.06 -9.27
N VAL A 137 21.99 13.99 -10.09
CA VAL A 137 20.63 14.24 -9.62
C VAL A 137 20.16 13.18 -8.63
N LEU A 138 20.53 11.91 -8.82
CA LEU A 138 20.22 10.84 -7.87
C LEU A 138 20.87 11.11 -6.50
N LYS A 139 22.12 11.53 -6.45
CA LYS A 139 22.78 11.92 -5.18
C LYS A 139 22.07 13.08 -4.50
N GLU A 140 21.62 14.04 -5.27
CA GLU A 140 20.86 15.17 -4.74
C GLU A 140 19.47 14.72 -4.22
N ALA A 141 18.79 13.83 -4.93
CA ALA A 141 17.53 13.23 -4.48
C ALA A 141 17.71 12.49 -3.15
N GLN A 142 18.81 11.74 -3.00
CA GLN A 142 19.15 11.06 -1.75
C GLN A 142 19.46 12.05 -0.62
N ARG A 143 20.24 13.10 -0.90
CA ARG A 143 20.54 14.16 0.07
C ARG A 143 19.29 14.89 0.58
N LEU A 144 18.31 15.10 -0.28
CA LEU A 144 17.05 15.76 0.03
C LEU A 144 16.01 14.82 0.66
N GLY A 145 16.30 13.51 0.71
CA GLY A 145 15.38 12.51 1.25
C GLY A 145 14.27 12.08 0.30
N TYR A 146 14.35 12.39 -0.99
CA TYR A 146 13.43 11.91 -2.02
C TYR A 146 13.74 10.50 -2.48
N ALA A 147 15.01 10.08 -2.39
CA ALA A 147 15.45 8.72 -2.67
C ALA A 147 16.11 8.12 -1.42
N GLU A 148 15.88 6.84 -1.18
CA GLU A 148 16.58 6.09 -0.14
C GLU A 148 18.02 5.76 -0.54
N ALA A 149 18.80 5.23 0.41
CA ALA A 149 20.18 4.82 0.15
C ALA A 149 20.24 3.72 -0.93
N ASP A 150 19.29 2.79 -0.94
CA ASP A 150 19.02 1.87 -2.05
C ASP A 150 17.81 2.35 -2.83
N PRO A 151 17.98 3.07 -3.94
CA PRO A 151 16.87 3.63 -4.72
C PRO A 151 16.29 2.67 -5.75
N THR A 152 16.74 1.41 -5.80
CA THR A 152 16.42 0.42 -6.84
C THR A 152 14.92 0.32 -7.09
N PHE A 153 14.11 0.34 -6.03
CA PHE A 153 12.67 0.20 -6.14
C PHE A 153 12.01 1.31 -6.99
N ASP A 154 12.56 2.53 -6.91
CA ASP A 154 12.09 3.68 -7.67
C ASP A 154 12.71 3.72 -9.07
N ILE A 155 14.05 3.64 -9.17
CA ILE A 155 14.77 3.86 -10.44
C ILE A 155 14.59 2.73 -11.45
N GLU A 156 14.36 1.49 -11.00
CA GLU A 156 14.05 0.34 -11.86
C GLU A 156 12.54 0.26 -12.21
N GLY A 157 11.73 1.21 -11.74
CA GLY A 157 10.32 1.29 -12.04
C GLY A 157 9.44 0.25 -11.33
N ILE A 158 9.95 -0.44 -10.31
CA ILE A 158 9.21 -1.47 -9.58
C ILE A 158 8.02 -0.85 -8.83
N ASP A 159 8.20 0.31 -8.22
CA ASP A 159 7.12 1.06 -7.58
C ASP A 159 5.99 1.40 -8.55
N ALA A 160 6.36 1.93 -9.72
CA ALA A 160 5.39 2.26 -10.76
C ALA A 160 4.67 1.00 -11.29
N ALA A 161 5.40 -0.10 -11.50
CA ALA A 161 4.83 -1.37 -11.93
C ALA A 161 3.82 -1.91 -10.92
N HIS A 162 4.13 -1.89 -9.62
CA HIS A 162 3.20 -2.30 -8.58
C HIS A 162 1.92 -1.46 -8.55
N LYS A 163 2.02 -0.14 -8.74
CA LYS A 163 0.84 0.74 -8.80
C LYS A 163 -0.05 0.46 -10.00
N LEU A 164 0.55 0.15 -11.16
CA LEU A 164 -0.20 -0.18 -12.37
C LEU A 164 -0.80 -1.59 -12.36
N THR A 165 -0.21 -2.52 -11.61
CA THR A 165 -0.70 -3.90 -11.48
C THR A 165 -1.99 -3.97 -10.67
N ILE A 166 -2.16 -3.10 -9.70
CA ILE A 166 -3.33 -3.00 -8.83
C ILE A 166 -4.48 -2.30 -9.53
#